data_34280a25eea59ab03ba111593749dd04
#
_entry.id   34280a25eea59ab03ba111593749dd04
#
_cell.length_a   1.000
_cell.length_b   1.000
_cell.length_c   1.000
_cell.angle_alpha   90.00
_cell.angle_beta   90.00
_cell.angle_gamma   90.00
#
_symmetry.space_group_name_H-M   'P 1'
#
loop_
_entity.id
_entity.type
_entity.pdbx_description
1 polymer ?
#
loop_
_entity_poly.entity_id
_entity_poly.type
_entity_poly.pdbx_seq_one_letter_code
_entity_poly.pdbx_strand_id
1 'polypeptide(L)'
;MGVNYLIDTHILLWWLFDDPKLNANCREIIRNPKHYIFVSSASAWEIATKYRLGKLPEAKPLVNNYLDILAKARLINLPITANHAMRAGSLPIQHRDPFDRMLMAQAELEHLPIVTYDRAFQIGLIEVLS
;
A
#
# COMPACT_ATOMS: atom_id res chain seq x y z
N MET A 1 3.42 21.44 7.99
CA MET A 1 2.39 20.43 8.25
C MET A 1 2.61 19.20 7.44
N GLY A 2 2.38 18.04 8.02
CA GLY A 2 2.53 16.76 7.34
C GLY A 2 1.30 16.38 6.53
N VAL A 3 1.48 15.45 5.63
CA VAL A 3 0.41 14.86 4.85
C VAL A 3 0.42 13.35 5.12
N ASN A 4 -0.75 12.74 5.10
CA ASN A 4 -0.90 11.30 5.26
C ASN A 4 -0.98 10.67 3.87
N TYR A 5 -0.29 9.56 3.68
CA TYR A 5 -0.27 8.85 2.40
C TYR A 5 -0.53 7.37 2.63
N LEU A 6 -1.15 6.74 1.65
CA LEU A 6 -1.22 5.28 1.54
C LEU A 6 -0.24 4.85 0.46
N ILE A 7 0.61 3.87 0.73
CA ILE A 7 1.50 3.32 -0.29
C ILE A 7 1.01 1.95 -0.71
N ASP A 8 1.14 1.63 -2.01
CA ASP A 8 0.74 0.32 -2.49
C ASP A 8 1.77 -0.75 -2.13
N THR A 9 1.45 -2.00 -2.41
CA THR A 9 2.28 -3.13 -2.02
C THR A 9 3.65 -3.10 -2.69
N HIS A 10 3.74 -2.72 -3.97
CA HIS A 10 5.03 -2.63 -4.67
C HIS A 10 5.91 -1.53 -4.10
N ILE A 11 5.34 -0.37 -3.82
CA ILE A 11 6.07 0.74 -3.20
C ILE A 11 6.61 0.31 -1.84
N LEU A 12 5.79 -0.37 -1.04
CA LEU A 12 6.21 -0.91 0.26
C LEU A 12 7.42 -1.83 0.10
N LEU A 13 7.34 -2.79 -0.81
CA LEU A 13 8.42 -3.76 -1.00
C LEU A 13 9.69 -3.09 -1.48
N TRP A 14 9.59 -2.18 -2.45
CA TRP A 14 10.75 -1.44 -2.96
C TRP A 14 11.38 -0.56 -1.89
N TRP A 15 10.58 0.04 -1.02
CA TRP A 15 11.10 0.82 0.09
C TRP A 15 11.85 -0.04 1.09
N LEU A 16 11.24 -1.15 1.53
CA LEU A 16 11.85 -2.03 2.54
C LEU A 16 13.11 -2.72 2.03
N PHE A 17 13.16 -3.06 0.74
CA PHE A 17 14.30 -3.75 0.13
C PHE A 17 15.30 -2.77 -0.52
N ASP A 18 15.06 -1.48 -0.39
CA ASP A 18 15.89 -0.43 -1.01
C ASP A 18 16.09 -0.69 -2.51
N ASP A 19 15.02 -1.03 -3.21
CA ASP A 19 15.05 -1.36 -4.62
C ASP A 19 15.22 -0.08 -5.46
N PRO A 20 16.17 -0.05 -6.42
CA PRO A 20 16.39 1.14 -7.26
C PRO A 20 15.21 1.50 -8.17
N LYS A 21 14.21 0.63 -8.33
CA LYS A 21 12.98 0.97 -9.06
C LYS A 21 12.20 2.09 -8.39
N LEU A 22 12.38 2.30 -7.07
CA LEU A 22 11.71 3.37 -6.35
C LEU A 22 12.42 4.69 -6.65
N ASN A 23 11.69 5.64 -7.26
CA ASN A 23 12.27 6.91 -7.68
C ASN A 23 12.51 7.87 -6.51
N ALA A 24 13.24 8.96 -6.78
CA ALA A 24 13.59 9.94 -5.76
C ALA A 24 12.36 10.64 -5.16
N ASN A 25 11.34 10.91 -5.96
CA ASN A 25 10.13 11.57 -5.49
C ASN A 25 9.39 10.73 -4.44
N CYS A 26 9.19 9.45 -4.74
CA CYS A 26 8.54 8.53 -3.79
C CYS A 26 9.38 8.35 -2.53
N ARG A 27 10.71 8.26 -2.67
CA ARG A 27 11.61 8.16 -1.51
C ARG A 27 11.49 9.37 -0.61
N GLU A 28 11.39 10.58 -1.17
CA GLU A 28 11.23 11.80 -0.39
C GLU A 28 9.89 11.83 0.35
N ILE A 29 8.81 11.39 -0.29
CA ILE A 29 7.49 11.32 0.35
C ILE A 29 7.56 10.40 1.57
N ILE A 30 8.12 9.21 1.42
CA ILE A 30 8.16 8.22 2.50
C ILE A 30 9.14 8.64 3.61
N ARG A 31 10.27 9.21 3.24
CA ARG A 31 11.33 9.57 4.18
C ARG A 31 11.00 10.78 5.05
N ASN A 32 10.13 11.68 4.57
CA ASN A 32 9.83 12.92 5.26
C ASN A 32 9.18 12.65 6.63
N PRO A 33 9.82 13.03 7.75
CA PRO A 33 9.31 12.69 9.09
C PRO A 33 8.02 13.41 9.44
N LYS A 34 7.59 14.39 8.65
CA LYS A 34 6.31 15.09 8.85
C LYS A 34 5.14 14.31 8.25
N HIS A 35 5.40 13.31 7.41
CA HIS A 35 4.35 12.52 6.78
C HIS A 35 4.03 11.29 7.63
N TYR A 36 2.75 10.89 7.65
CA TYR A 36 2.33 9.59 8.14
C TYR A 36 2.09 8.68 6.94
N ILE A 37 2.82 7.58 6.89
CA ILE A 37 2.77 6.65 5.77
C ILE A 37 2.02 5.39 6.20
N PHE A 38 0.87 5.17 5.59
CA PHE A 38 -0.01 4.05 5.89
C PHE A 38 0.20 2.92 4.90
N VAL A 39 0.10 1.70 5.42
CA VAL A 39 0.16 0.47 4.63
C VAL A 39 -1.07 -0.36 4.95
N SER A 40 -1.82 -0.74 3.94
CA SER A 40 -3.05 -1.51 4.12
C SER A 40 -2.78 -2.92 4.66
N SER A 41 -3.66 -3.43 5.51
CA SER A 41 -3.68 -4.85 5.85
C SER A 41 -3.83 -5.75 4.62
N ALA A 42 -4.41 -5.24 3.53
CA ALA A 42 -4.47 -5.96 2.26
C ALA A 42 -3.08 -6.25 1.69
N SER A 43 -2.11 -5.36 1.92
CA SER A 43 -0.73 -5.59 1.48
C SER A 43 -0.11 -6.78 2.23
N ALA A 44 -0.40 -6.93 3.52
CA ALA A 44 0.04 -8.10 4.28
C ALA A 44 -0.51 -9.39 3.67
N TRP A 45 -1.79 -9.39 3.35
CA TRP A 45 -2.46 -10.54 2.72
C TRP A 45 -1.85 -10.85 1.35
N GLU A 46 -1.64 -9.83 0.53
CA GLU A 46 -1.03 -10.00 -0.80
C GLU A 46 0.38 -10.58 -0.70
N ILE A 47 1.21 -10.02 0.19
CA ILE A 47 2.59 -10.48 0.39
C ILE A 47 2.62 -11.93 0.84
N ALA A 48 1.83 -12.28 1.85
CA ALA A 48 1.77 -13.65 2.37
C ALA A 48 1.28 -14.64 1.30
N THR A 49 0.29 -14.24 0.50
CA THR A 49 -0.26 -15.06 -0.58
C THR A 49 0.80 -15.31 -1.66
N LYS A 50 1.47 -14.27 -2.12
CA LYS A 50 2.51 -14.39 -3.15
C LYS A 50 3.71 -15.17 -2.65
N TYR A 51 4.07 -15.02 -1.37
CA TYR A 51 5.14 -15.80 -0.77
C TYR A 51 4.77 -17.29 -0.79
N ARG A 52 3.57 -17.64 -0.34
CA ARG A 52 3.08 -19.02 -0.34
C ARG A 52 3.11 -19.65 -1.73
N LEU A 53 2.79 -18.84 -2.75
CA LEU A 53 2.76 -19.30 -4.15
C LEU A 53 4.16 -19.35 -4.79
N GLY A 54 5.22 -19.05 -4.06
CA GLY A 54 6.58 -19.05 -4.57
C GLY A 54 6.93 -17.88 -5.47
N LYS A 55 6.08 -16.84 -5.53
CA LYS A 55 6.28 -15.68 -6.41
C LYS A 55 7.08 -14.56 -5.74
N LEU A 56 7.31 -14.64 -4.44
CA LEU A 56 7.98 -13.58 -3.68
C LEU A 56 8.85 -14.20 -2.58
N PRO A 57 9.87 -15.01 -2.95
CA PRO A 57 10.68 -15.72 -1.95
C PRO A 57 11.47 -14.79 -1.03
N GLU A 58 11.85 -13.61 -1.50
CA GLU A 58 12.58 -12.62 -0.70
C GLU A 58 11.75 -12.02 0.44
N ALA A 59 10.43 -12.24 0.45
CA ALA A 59 9.55 -11.68 1.47
C ALA A 59 9.48 -12.52 2.75
N LYS A 60 10.27 -13.58 2.88
CA LYS A 60 10.24 -14.45 4.07
C LYS A 60 10.35 -13.66 5.39
N PRO A 61 11.28 -12.71 5.56
CA PRO A 61 11.36 -11.94 6.80
C PRO A 61 10.10 -11.13 7.08
N LEU A 62 9.46 -10.60 6.02
CA LEU A 62 8.20 -9.86 6.16
C LEU A 62 7.08 -10.75 6.65
N VAL A 63 6.94 -11.95 6.08
CA VAL A 63 5.89 -12.87 6.47
C VAL A 63 6.01 -13.25 7.94
N ASN A 64 7.24 -13.40 8.44
CA ASN A 64 7.48 -13.82 9.82
C ASN A 64 7.39 -12.69 10.85
N ASN A 65 7.65 -11.44 10.46
CA ASN A 65 7.79 -10.32 11.39
C ASN A 65 7.14 -9.03 10.86
N TYR A 66 6.03 -9.13 10.19
CA TYR A 66 5.44 -8.02 9.42
C TYR A 66 5.25 -6.74 10.24
N LEU A 67 4.49 -6.82 11.34
CA LEU A 67 4.16 -5.63 12.12
C LEU A 67 5.40 -5.01 12.78
N ASP A 68 6.33 -5.83 13.22
CA ASP A 68 7.58 -5.36 13.80
C ASP A 68 8.43 -4.60 12.77
N ILE A 69 8.51 -5.12 11.55
CA ILE A 69 9.23 -4.47 10.46
C ILE A 69 8.58 -3.13 10.10
N LEU A 70 7.25 -3.08 9.99
CA LEU A 70 6.54 -1.82 9.73
C LEU A 70 6.84 -0.79 10.83
N ALA A 71 6.76 -1.20 12.08
CA ALA A 71 6.99 -0.30 13.22
C ALA A 71 8.41 0.28 13.18
N LYS A 72 9.42 -0.55 12.93
CA LYS A 72 10.81 -0.10 12.83
C LYS A 72 11.03 0.83 11.64
N ALA A 73 10.30 0.65 10.56
CA ALA A 73 10.35 1.51 9.39
C ALA A 73 9.47 2.76 9.54
N ARG A 74 8.80 2.94 10.68
CA ARG A 74 7.86 4.03 10.95
C ARG A 74 6.68 4.07 10.00
N LEU A 75 6.25 2.90 9.53
CA LEU A 75 5.06 2.73 8.70
C LEU A 75 3.89 2.32 9.60
N ILE A 76 2.70 2.76 9.24
CA ILE A 76 1.49 2.55 10.04
C ILE A 76 0.56 1.59 9.32
N ASN A 77 0.21 0.49 9.98
CA ASN A 77 -0.77 -0.44 9.40
C ASN A 77 -2.17 0.17 9.41
N LEU A 78 -2.84 0.14 8.26
CA LEU A 78 -4.23 0.57 8.11
C LEU A 78 -5.12 -0.65 8.08
N PRO A 79 -5.88 -0.90 9.16
CA PRO A 79 -6.78 -2.06 9.21
C PRO A 79 -7.92 -1.94 8.20
N ILE A 80 -8.43 -3.08 7.76
CA ILE A 80 -9.59 -3.15 6.87
C ILE A 80 -10.85 -3.18 7.73
N THR A 81 -11.74 -2.22 7.49
CA THR A 81 -13.06 -2.17 8.14
C THR A 81 -14.13 -2.76 7.23
N ALA A 82 -15.32 -2.99 7.79
CA ALA A 82 -16.47 -3.42 6.99
C ALA A 82 -16.82 -2.39 5.91
N ASN A 83 -16.71 -1.09 6.22
CA ASN A 83 -16.96 -0.04 5.24
C ASN A 83 -15.95 -0.12 4.08
N HIS A 84 -14.68 -0.35 4.38
CA HIS A 84 -13.66 -0.56 3.34
C HIS A 84 -14.03 -1.75 2.46
N ALA A 85 -14.41 -2.87 3.06
CA ALA A 85 -14.73 -4.10 2.34
C ALA A 85 -15.96 -3.92 1.44
N MET A 86 -17.02 -3.29 1.96
CA MET A 86 -18.21 -3.02 1.16
C MET A 86 -17.91 -2.12 -0.02
N ARG A 87 -17.12 -1.07 0.19
CA ARG A 87 -16.76 -0.17 -0.88
C ARG A 87 -15.87 -0.84 -1.92
N ALA A 88 -14.89 -1.63 -1.49
CA ALA A 88 -14.01 -2.36 -2.39
C ALA A 88 -14.80 -3.29 -3.32
N GLY A 89 -15.77 -4.00 -2.76
CA GLY A 89 -16.63 -4.89 -3.54
C GLY A 89 -17.55 -4.15 -4.50
N SER A 90 -18.00 -2.94 -4.16
CA SER A 90 -18.99 -2.19 -4.93
C SER A 90 -18.41 -1.11 -5.84
N LEU A 91 -17.10 -0.86 -5.83
CA LEU A 91 -16.50 0.14 -6.71
C LEU A 91 -16.92 -0.08 -8.17
N PRO A 92 -17.45 0.96 -8.84
CA PRO A 92 -17.98 0.82 -10.22
C PRO A 92 -16.86 0.89 -11.25
N ILE A 93 -15.85 0.05 -11.10
CA ILE A 93 -14.70 -0.06 -11.99
C ILE A 93 -14.50 -1.52 -12.36
N GLN A 94 -13.84 -1.78 -13.50
CA GLN A 94 -13.67 -3.13 -14.00
C GLN A 94 -12.41 -3.83 -13.47
N HIS A 95 -11.60 -3.15 -12.68
CA HIS A 95 -10.39 -3.74 -12.11
C HIS A 95 -10.77 -4.91 -11.18
N ARG A 96 -10.17 -6.09 -11.42
CA ARG A 96 -10.56 -7.33 -10.75
C ARG A 96 -9.68 -7.72 -9.57
N ASP A 97 -8.48 -7.16 -9.48
CA ASP A 97 -7.55 -7.51 -8.41
C ASP A 97 -8.13 -7.06 -7.06
N PRO A 98 -8.47 -8.00 -6.16
CA PRO A 98 -9.11 -7.64 -4.89
C PRO A 98 -8.18 -6.84 -3.98
N PHE A 99 -6.88 -7.05 -4.04
CA PHE A 99 -5.93 -6.28 -3.23
C PHE A 99 -5.95 -4.81 -3.65
N ASP A 100 -5.86 -4.55 -4.96
CA ASP A 100 -5.89 -3.19 -5.49
C ASP A 100 -7.23 -2.51 -5.23
N ARG A 101 -8.35 -3.23 -5.39
CA ARG A 101 -9.67 -2.69 -5.09
C ARG A 101 -9.78 -2.25 -3.64
N MET A 102 -9.20 -3.02 -2.71
CA MET A 102 -9.20 -2.66 -1.30
C MET A 102 -8.38 -1.39 -1.05
N LEU A 103 -7.21 -1.27 -1.66
CA LEU A 103 -6.39 -0.06 -1.55
C LEU A 103 -7.13 1.16 -2.06
N MET A 104 -7.83 1.03 -3.21
CA MET A 104 -8.63 2.11 -3.78
C MET A 104 -9.75 2.55 -2.82
N ALA A 105 -10.46 1.60 -2.24
CA ALA A 105 -11.54 1.87 -1.30
C ALA A 105 -11.02 2.58 -0.05
N GLN A 106 -9.89 2.13 0.49
CA GLN A 106 -9.30 2.76 1.66
C GLN A 106 -8.80 4.16 1.35
N ALA A 107 -8.14 4.36 0.22
CA ALA A 107 -7.68 5.69 -0.20
C ALA A 107 -8.85 6.67 -0.31
N GLU A 108 -9.95 6.23 -0.90
CA GLU A 108 -11.14 7.06 -1.05
C GLU A 108 -11.77 7.38 0.30
N LEU A 109 -12.07 6.37 1.10
CA LEU A 109 -12.81 6.55 2.36
C LEU A 109 -12.00 7.25 3.44
N GLU A 110 -10.69 7.04 3.47
CA GLU A 110 -9.81 7.67 4.46
C GLU A 110 -9.20 8.98 3.95
N HIS A 111 -9.53 9.38 2.73
CA HIS A 111 -9.01 10.59 2.09
C HIS A 111 -7.48 10.61 2.07
N LEU A 112 -6.88 9.48 1.71
CA LEU A 112 -5.43 9.33 1.62
C LEU A 112 -5.00 9.34 0.15
N PRO A 113 -4.11 10.28 -0.26
CA PRO A 113 -3.44 10.14 -1.54
C PRO A 113 -2.68 8.81 -1.56
N ILE A 114 -2.75 8.10 -2.68
CA ILE A 114 -2.03 6.83 -2.82
C ILE A 114 -0.75 7.02 -3.65
N VAL A 115 0.34 6.47 -3.15
CA VAL A 115 1.61 6.43 -3.87
C VAL A 115 1.71 5.09 -4.59
N THR A 116 1.71 5.11 -5.91
CA THR A 116 1.73 3.92 -6.75
C THR A 116 2.25 4.26 -8.15
N TYR A 117 2.86 3.29 -8.82
CA TYR A 117 3.21 3.40 -10.25
C TYR A 117 2.15 2.75 -11.14
N ASP A 118 1.16 2.08 -10.56
CA ASP A 118 0.15 1.36 -11.34
C ASP A 118 -0.94 2.32 -11.82
N ARG A 119 -1.05 2.45 -13.14
CA ARG A 119 -2.05 3.32 -13.77
C ARG A 119 -3.48 2.89 -13.52
N ALA A 120 -3.71 1.65 -13.13
CA ALA A 120 -5.04 1.17 -12.78
C ALA A 120 -5.66 1.95 -11.62
N PHE A 121 -4.84 2.62 -10.79
CA PHE A 121 -5.33 3.47 -9.70
C PHE A 121 -5.86 4.82 -10.16
N GLN A 122 -5.70 5.20 -11.42
CA GLN A 122 -6.22 6.46 -11.97
C GLN A 122 -7.71 6.35 -12.26
N ILE A 123 -8.51 6.21 -11.20
CA ILE A 123 -9.96 5.97 -11.32
C ILE A 123 -10.80 7.23 -11.10
N GLY A 124 -10.16 8.38 -10.83
CA GLY A 124 -10.85 9.65 -10.65
C GLY A 124 -11.48 9.86 -9.29
N LEU A 125 -11.42 8.86 -8.39
CA LEU A 125 -12.01 8.92 -7.05
C LEU A 125 -10.96 9.22 -5.97
N ILE A 126 -9.68 9.12 -6.29
CA ILE A 126 -8.56 9.24 -5.35
C ILE A 126 -7.43 10.03 -5.99
N GLU A 127 -6.63 10.68 -5.15
CA GLU A 127 -5.41 11.33 -5.60
C GLU A 127 -4.29 10.31 -5.73
N VAL A 128 -3.59 10.31 -6.87
CA VAL A 128 -2.52 9.35 -7.15
C VAL A 128 -1.21 10.09 -7.36
N LEU A 129 -0.15 9.61 -6.69
CA LEU A 129 1.21 10.16 -6.76
C LEU A 129 2.20 9.08 -7.16
N SER A 130 3.24 9.48 -7.88
CA SER A 130 4.30 8.54 -8.27
C SER A 130 5.65 9.22 -8.38
#